data_0e0bd34fcf48b83285e1423baef8f44f
#
_entry.id   0e0bd34fcf48b83285e1423baef8f44f
#
_cell.length_a   1.000
_cell.length_b   1.000
_cell.length_c   1.000
_cell.angle_alpha   90.00
_cell.angle_beta   90.00
_cell.angle_gamma   90.00
#
_symmetry.space_group_name_H-M   'P 1'
#
loop_
_entity.id
_entity.type
_entity.pdbx_description
1 polymer ?
#
loop_
_entity_poly.entity_id
_entity_poly.type
_entity_poly.pdbx_seq_one_letter_code
_entity_poly.pdbx_strand_id
1 'polypeptide(L)'
;NAVLAKPAEQTPLIAFLAVTLLHDAGVPRHALQLLPGGGEVGAALTSDKRINGVAFTGSTATALRIRSAMAEHCDPGAILIAETGGLNAMIVDSTALPEQAVQSVVESAFQSAGQRCSALRCLYIQEDIAEDVIEMLEGAMDALVMGNPWDISTDVGPVIDETAQKGIADHIETARAEGRIIAELTAPTVGTFIAPTMIRVNGIADLEREIFGPVLHIATFKATELDKVINAINATGYGLTFGLHTRIDDRVQHVSERIEAGNIYVNRNQIGAIVGSQPFGGEGLSGTGPKAGGPNYLPRFSAPDLKVVEDTWDSTQK
;
A
#
# COMPACT_ATOMS: atom_id res chain seq x y z
N ASN A 1 -20.63 18.79 -5.05
CA ASN A 1 -19.77 18.88 -3.86
C ASN A 1 -18.62 19.84 -4.12
N ALA A 2 -18.13 20.51 -3.07
CA ALA A 2 -16.87 21.22 -3.09
C ALA A 2 -15.78 20.34 -2.48
N VAL A 3 -14.54 20.48 -2.98
CA VAL A 3 -13.38 19.69 -2.56
C VAL A 3 -12.30 20.63 -2.03
N LEU A 4 -11.82 20.36 -0.83
CA LEU A 4 -10.64 20.97 -0.24
C LEU A 4 -9.50 19.96 -0.34
N ALA A 5 -8.56 20.21 -1.24
CA ALA A 5 -7.45 19.30 -1.52
C ALA A 5 -6.22 19.68 -0.67
N LYS A 6 -5.92 18.89 0.36
CA LYS A 6 -4.70 19.02 1.16
C LYS A 6 -3.69 17.98 0.70
N PRO A 7 -2.63 18.36 -0.01
CA PRO A 7 -1.57 17.44 -0.40
C PRO A 7 -0.72 17.01 0.80
N ALA A 8 0.11 15.99 0.60
CA ALA A 8 1.23 15.73 1.51
C ALA A 8 2.19 16.95 1.53
N GLU A 9 2.72 17.26 2.69
CA GLU A 9 3.62 18.41 2.88
C GLU A 9 4.89 18.34 2.03
N GLN A 10 5.30 17.15 1.63
CA GLN A 10 6.49 16.93 0.79
C GLN A 10 6.20 17.14 -0.71
N THR A 11 4.93 17.14 -1.14
CA THR A 11 4.57 17.16 -2.57
C THR A 11 3.59 18.27 -2.97
N PRO A 12 3.73 19.53 -2.46
CA PRO A 12 2.77 20.60 -2.74
C PRO A 12 2.84 21.12 -4.17
N LEU A 13 4.00 21.07 -4.80
CA LEU A 13 4.21 21.62 -6.16
C LEU A 13 3.46 20.82 -7.23
N ILE A 14 3.51 19.49 -7.17
CA ILE A 14 2.76 18.64 -8.11
C ILE A 14 1.25 18.75 -7.90
N ALA A 15 0.82 18.89 -6.64
CA ALA A 15 -0.59 19.12 -6.32
C ALA A 15 -1.09 20.48 -6.86
N PHE A 16 -0.26 21.53 -6.76
CA PHE A 16 -0.56 22.83 -7.33
C PHE A 16 -0.73 22.75 -8.86
N LEU A 17 0.20 22.06 -9.53
CA LEU A 17 0.10 21.83 -10.97
C LEU A 17 -1.17 21.07 -11.34
N ALA A 18 -1.48 19.98 -10.63
CA ALA A 18 -2.67 19.18 -10.89
C ALA A 18 -3.96 19.98 -10.71
N VAL A 19 -4.08 20.78 -9.65
CA VAL A 19 -5.25 21.63 -9.42
C VAL A 19 -5.35 22.74 -10.48
N THR A 20 -4.22 23.30 -10.91
CA THR A 20 -4.19 24.31 -11.99
C THR A 20 -4.71 23.70 -13.30
N LEU A 21 -4.23 22.53 -13.69
CA LEU A 21 -4.70 21.82 -14.89
C LEU A 21 -6.20 21.50 -14.84
N LEU A 22 -6.72 21.14 -13.67
CA LEU A 22 -8.16 20.92 -13.49
C LEU A 22 -8.97 22.22 -13.66
N HIS A 23 -8.47 23.34 -13.13
CA HIS A 23 -9.11 24.65 -13.34
C HIS A 23 -9.10 25.07 -14.81
N ASP A 24 -7.97 24.86 -15.50
CA ASP A 24 -7.80 25.16 -16.93
C ASP A 24 -8.71 24.25 -17.79
N ALA A 25 -8.98 23.03 -17.34
CA ALA A 25 -9.94 22.11 -17.94
C ALA A 25 -11.42 22.45 -17.63
N GLY A 26 -11.69 23.52 -16.87
CA GLY A 26 -13.05 24.02 -16.61
C GLY A 26 -13.63 23.68 -15.24
N VAL A 27 -12.87 23.05 -14.32
CA VAL A 27 -13.34 22.85 -12.94
C VAL A 27 -13.41 24.20 -12.23
N PRO A 28 -14.60 24.61 -11.72
CA PRO A 28 -14.76 25.92 -11.07
C PRO A 28 -13.85 26.06 -9.84
N ARG A 29 -13.22 27.21 -9.68
CA ARG A 29 -12.31 27.46 -8.54
C ARG A 29 -12.98 27.32 -7.18
N HIS A 30 -14.27 27.62 -7.07
CA HIS A 30 -15.04 27.44 -5.83
C HIS A 30 -15.39 25.99 -5.55
N ALA A 31 -15.32 25.08 -6.54
CA ALA A 31 -15.59 23.68 -6.38
C ALA A 31 -14.34 22.86 -6.02
N LEU A 32 -13.15 23.38 -6.32
CA LEU A 32 -11.87 22.74 -5.97
C LEU A 32 -10.89 23.78 -5.46
N GLN A 33 -10.42 23.63 -4.24
CA GLN A 33 -9.44 24.52 -3.60
C GLN A 33 -8.27 23.75 -3.05
N LEU A 34 -7.06 24.22 -3.31
CA LEU A 34 -5.82 23.67 -2.77
C LEU A 34 -5.48 24.31 -1.43
N LEU A 35 -5.23 23.50 -0.42
CA LEU A 35 -4.85 23.92 0.93
C LEU A 35 -3.50 23.26 1.32
N PRO A 36 -2.36 23.87 0.92
CA PRO A 36 -1.06 23.36 1.34
C PRO A 36 -0.87 23.58 2.85
N GLY A 37 -0.21 22.63 3.49
CA GLY A 37 0.10 22.67 4.92
C GLY A 37 0.39 21.32 5.50
N GLY A 38 0.87 21.31 6.73
CA GLY A 38 1.21 20.09 7.46
C GLY A 38 0.02 19.43 8.15
N GLY A 39 0.30 18.66 9.18
CA GLY A 39 -0.70 17.92 9.94
C GLY A 39 -1.73 18.83 10.65
N GLU A 40 -1.34 20.05 11.03
CA GLU A 40 -2.21 21.03 11.68
C GLU A 40 -3.36 21.50 10.76
N VAL A 41 -3.08 21.71 9.46
CA VAL A 41 -4.12 22.02 8.47
C VAL A 41 -5.06 20.84 8.29
N GLY A 42 -4.53 19.62 8.21
CA GLY A 42 -5.33 18.41 8.14
C GLY A 42 -6.24 18.23 9.36
N ALA A 43 -5.72 18.47 10.57
CA ALA A 43 -6.47 18.38 11.80
C ALA A 43 -7.59 19.45 11.85
N ALA A 44 -7.30 20.69 11.44
CA ALA A 44 -8.30 21.75 11.38
C ALA A 44 -9.45 21.42 10.42
N LEU A 45 -9.12 20.84 9.24
CA LEU A 45 -10.13 20.39 8.29
C LEU A 45 -11.02 19.29 8.86
N THR A 46 -10.42 18.23 9.42
CA THR A 46 -11.17 17.04 9.89
C THR A 46 -11.92 17.26 11.19
N SER A 47 -11.70 18.40 11.87
CA SER A 47 -12.44 18.85 13.05
C SER A 47 -13.48 19.92 12.75
N ASP A 48 -13.67 20.32 11.49
CA ASP A 48 -14.65 21.32 11.13
C ASP A 48 -16.01 20.67 10.81
N LYS A 49 -17.06 21.05 11.54
CA LYS A 49 -18.42 20.51 11.41
C LYS A 49 -19.07 20.68 10.01
N ARG A 50 -18.48 21.49 9.14
CA ARG A 50 -18.94 21.69 7.75
C ARG A 50 -18.43 20.61 6.80
N ILE A 51 -17.48 19.78 7.23
CA ILE A 51 -16.95 18.68 6.44
C ILE A 51 -17.94 17.52 6.45
N ASN A 52 -18.45 17.18 5.27
CA ASN A 52 -19.40 16.09 5.07
C ASN A 52 -18.73 14.77 4.68
N GLY A 53 -17.46 14.79 4.31
CA GLY A 53 -16.71 13.59 4.00
C GLY A 53 -15.22 13.85 3.82
N VAL A 54 -14.43 12.81 4.06
CA VAL A 54 -12.99 12.82 3.87
C VAL A 54 -12.58 11.59 3.03
N ALA A 55 -11.83 11.83 1.97
CA ALA A 55 -11.07 10.80 1.26
C ALA A 55 -9.60 10.98 1.62
N PHE A 56 -9.01 9.99 2.27
CA PHE A 56 -7.66 10.05 2.81
C PHE A 56 -6.83 8.87 2.32
N THR A 57 -5.59 9.15 1.93
CA THR A 57 -4.56 8.13 1.72
C THR A 57 -3.32 8.52 2.52
N GLY A 58 -2.80 7.60 3.33
CA GLY A 58 -1.64 7.84 4.18
C GLY A 58 -1.43 6.78 5.25
N SER A 59 -0.81 7.15 6.39
CA SER A 59 -0.53 6.18 7.46
C SER A 59 -1.78 5.77 8.23
N THR A 60 -1.83 4.52 8.68
CA THR A 60 -2.90 3.98 9.54
C THR A 60 -3.10 4.84 10.80
N ALA A 61 -2.00 5.31 11.42
CA ALA A 61 -2.08 6.17 12.60
C ALA A 61 -2.80 7.50 12.30
N THR A 62 -2.57 8.10 11.13
CA THR A 62 -3.25 9.33 10.71
C THR A 62 -4.72 9.06 10.39
N ALA A 63 -5.05 7.96 9.70
CA ALA A 63 -6.44 7.57 9.44
C ALA A 63 -7.25 7.39 10.73
N LEU A 64 -6.67 6.78 11.75
CA LEU A 64 -7.30 6.63 13.07
C LEU A 64 -7.55 7.98 13.75
N ARG A 65 -6.59 8.94 13.66
CA ARG A 65 -6.78 10.30 14.17
C ARG A 65 -7.90 11.03 13.44
N ILE A 66 -7.94 10.94 12.11
CA ILE A 66 -9.02 11.52 11.29
C ILE A 66 -10.37 10.95 11.72
N ARG A 67 -10.47 9.63 11.84
CA ARG A 67 -11.70 8.97 12.28
C ARG A 67 -12.18 9.46 13.63
N SER A 68 -11.27 9.61 14.61
CA SER A 68 -11.61 10.11 15.93
C SER A 68 -12.06 11.57 15.89
N ALA A 69 -11.36 12.44 15.15
CA ALA A 69 -11.70 13.84 15.01
C ALA A 69 -13.06 14.03 14.33
N MET A 70 -13.34 13.28 13.27
CA MET A 70 -14.63 13.32 12.58
C MET A 70 -15.77 12.83 13.48
N ALA A 71 -15.55 11.76 14.26
CA ALA A 71 -16.56 11.24 15.18
C ALA A 71 -16.92 12.24 16.30
N GLU A 72 -15.98 13.09 16.70
CA GLU A 72 -16.19 14.12 17.74
C GLU A 72 -16.82 15.41 17.20
N HIS A 73 -16.47 15.82 15.97
CA HIS A 73 -16.74 17.17 15.49
C HIS A 73 -17.65 17.26 14.27
N CYS A 74 -17.71 16.21 13.44
CA CYS A 74 -18.51 16.22 12.21
C CYS A 74 -19.90 15.61 12.41
N ASP A 75 -20.76 15.76 11.39
CA ASP A 75 -22.05 15.08 11.36
C ASP A 75 -21.86 13.56 11.44
N PRO A 76 -22.69 12.82 12.23
CA PRO A 76 -22.62 11.37 12.31
C PRO A 76 -22.71 10.62 10.96
N GLY A 77 -23.32 11.25 9.96
CA GLY A 77 -23.39 10.74 8.59
C GLY A 77 -22.18 11.10 7.72
N ALA A 78 -21.20 11.85 8.24
CA ALA A 78 -20.01 12.24 7.48
C ALA A 78 -19.20 11.01 7.06
N ILE A 79 -18.76 10.99 5.81
CA ILE A 79 -18.16 9.84 5.16
C ILE A 79 -16.65 9.86 5.37
N LEU A 80 -16.09 8.75 5.79
CA LEU A 80 -14.64 8.53 5.75
C LEU A 80 -14.30 7.38 4.79
N ILE A 81 -13.55 7.70 3.74
CA ILE A 81 -12.83 6.69 2.95
C ILE A 81 -11.35 6.90 3.26
N ALA A 82 -10.78 5.96 4.00
CA ALA A 82 -9.37 5.95 4.36
C ALA A 82 -8.71 4.72 3.73
N GLU A 83 -7.64 4.94 3.01
CA GLU A 83 -6.76 3.93 2.45
C GLU A 83 -5.37 4.11 3.05
N THR A 84 -4.82 3.05 3.61
CA THR A 84 -3.55 3.09 4.33
C THR A 84 -2.58 2.04 3.80
N GLY A 85 -1.43 1.89 4.44
CA GLY A 85 -0.44 0.89 4.12
C GLY A 85 -0.83 -0.53 4.54
N GLY A 86 0.15 -1.40 4.55
CA GLY A 86 -0.05 -2.79 4.94
C GLY A 86 1.25 -3.55 5.17
N LEU A 87 1.14 -4.65 5.88
CA LEU A 87 2.18 -5.66 5.96
C LEU A 87 1.96 -6.67 4.81
N ASN A 88 2.06 -6.17 3.56
CA ASN A 88 1.73 -6.97 2.40
C ASN A 88 2.66 -8.17 2.25
N ALA A 89 2.08 -9.34 2.07
CA ALA A 89 2.82 -10.58 1.94
C ALA A 89 2.75 -11.17 0.52
N MET A 90 3.73 -11.99 0.20
CA MET A 90 3.73 -12.84 -0.99
C MET A 90 4.17 -14.24 -0.60
N ILE A 91 3.52 -15.26 -1.15
CA ILE A 91 3.89 -16.67 -0.99
C ILE A 91 4.43 -17.18 -2.31
N VAL A 92 5.59 -17.83 -2.25
CA VAL A 92 6.22 -18.55 -3.37
C VAL A 92 6.33 -20.01 -2.96
N ASP A 93 5.57 -20.89 -3.61
CA ASP A 93 5.63 -22.31 -3.36
C ASP A 93 6.62 -23.03 -4.27
N SER A 94 6.91 -24.30 -3.98
CA SER A 94 7.87 -25.10 -4.71
C SER A 94 7.50 -25.38 -6.19
N THR A 95 6.29 -25.05 -6.61
CA THR A 95 5.85 -25.22 -8.01
C THR A 95 5.95 -23.95 -8.83
N ALA A 96 6.23 -22.80 -8.20
CA ALA A 96 6.41 -21.52 -8.89
C ALA A 96 7.50 -21.61 -9.97
N LEU A 97 7.42 -20.72 -10.96
CA LEU A 97 8.52 -20.46 -11.87
C LEU A 97 9.49 -19.50 -11.18
N PRO A 98 10.71 -19.94 -10.78
CA PRO A 98 11.60 -19.14 -9.94
C PRO A 98 11.94 -17.78 -10.55
N GLU A 99 12.26 -17.72 -11.84
CA GLU A 99 12.66 -16.50 -12.53
C GLU A 99 11.52 -15.47 -12.55
N GLN A 100 10.28 -15.93 -12.79
CA GLN A 100 9.11 -15.06 -12.75
C GLN A 100 8.80 -14.58 -11.33
N ALA A 101 8.95 -15.46 -10.34
CA ALA A 101 8.75 -15.10 -8.94
C ALA A 101 9.78 -14.07 -8.49
N VAL A 102 11.06 -14.28 -8.79
CA VAL A 102 12.16 -13.35 -8.47
C VAL A 102 11.92 -11.98 -9.08
N GLN A 103 11.61 -11.90 -10.37
CA GLN A 103 11.28 -10.63 -11.02
C GLN A 103 10.11 -9.93 -10.31
N SER A 104 9.02 -10.66 -10.05
CA SER A 104 7.84 -10.11 -9.39
C SER A 104 8.12 -9.61 -7.97
N VAL A 105 8.99 -10.32 -7.23
CA VAL A 105 9.42 -9.95 -5.87
C VAL A 105 10.25 -8.68 -5.91
N VAL A 106 11.28 -8.60 -6.77
CA VAL A 106 12.16 -7.44 -6.90
C VAL A 106 11.35 -6.19 -7.28
N GLU A 107 10.47 -6.28 -8.28
CA GLU A 107 9.58 -5.20 -8.65
C GLU A 107 8.68 -4.77 -7.49
N SER A 108 8.08 -5.73 -6.78
CA SER A 108 7.15 -5.47 -5.69
C SER A 108 7.80 -4.87 -4.46
N ALA A 109 9.05 -5.25 -4.15
CA ALA A 109 9.75 -4.80 -2.95
C ALA A 109 10.51 -3.49 -3.15
N PHE A 110 11.15 -3.30 -4.31
CA PHE A 110 12.16 -2.26 -4.48
C PHE A 110 11.80 -1.15 -5.45
N GLN A 111 10.82 -1.35 -6.35
CA GLN A 111 10.38 -0.28 -7.24
C GLN A 111 9.88 0.93 -6.43
N SER A 112 10.20 2.16 -6.89
CA SER A 112 9.92 3.41 -6.16
C SER A 112 10.54 3.43 -4.75
N ALA A 113 11.69 2.76 -4.55
CA ALA A 113 12.35 2.57 -3.27
C ALA A 113 11.41 1.94 -2.20
N GLY A 114 10.53 1.01 -2.60
CA GLY A 114 9.56 0.38 -1.71
C GLY A 114 8.48 1.31 -1.15
N GLN A 115 8.35 2.53 -1.69
CA GLN A 115 7.46 3.56 -1.17
C GLN A 115 6.07 3.52 -1.84
N ARG A 116 5.48 2.33 -1.91
CA ARG A 116 4.09 2.13 -2.32
C ARG A 116 3.33 1.43 -1.20
N CYS A 117 2.07 1.79 -1.01
CA CYS A 117 1.18 1.10 -0.06
C CYS A 117 1.03 -0.40 -0.40
N SER A 118 1.14 -0.76 -1.69
CA SER A 118 1.09 -2.14 -2.20
C SER A 118 2.43 -2.87 -2.21
N ALA A 119 3.54 -2.23 -1.79
CA ALA A 119 4.87 -2.86 -1.85
C ALA A 119 4.94 -4.11 -0.98
N LEU A 120 5.68 -5.10 -1.45
CA LEU A 120 5.93 -6.35 -0.74
C LEU A 120 6.80 -6.09 0.50
N ARG A 121 6.29 -6.50 1.67
CA ARG A 121 7.00 -6.35 2.95
C ARG A 121 7.51 -7.66 3.50
N CYS A 122 6.76 -8.75 3.30
CA CYS A 122 7.11 -10.07 3.79
C CYS A 122 6.93 -11.13 2.71
N LEU A 123 8.04 -11.75 2.31
CA LEU A 123 8.07 -12.85 1.37
C LEU A 123 8.15 -14.17 2.14
N TYR A 124 7.21 -15.06 1.89
CA TYR A 124 7.26 -16.44 2.34
C TYR A 124 7.70 -17.36 1.20
N ILE A 125 8.79 -18.09 1.39
CA ILE A 125 9.30 -19.05 0.42
C ILE A 125 9.18 -20.45 1.00
N GLN A 126 8.62 -21.40 0.24
CA GLN A 126 8.60 -22.80 0.68
C GLN A 126 10.02 -23.31 0.84
N GLU A 127 10.30 -24.01 1.97
CA GLU A 127 11.67 -24.38 2.38
C GLU A 127 12.44 -25.19 1.34
N ASP A 128 11.72 -26.01 0.53
CA ASP A 128 12.33 -26.87 -0.48
C ASP A 128 13.05 -26.11 -1.61
N ILE A 129 12.70 -24.83 -1.82
CA ILE A 129 13.28 -23.98 -2.88
C ILE A 129 13.90 -22.69 -2.33
N ALA A 130 13.91 -22.53 -1.01
CA ALA A 130 14.22 -21.24 -0.41
C ALA A 130 15.66 -20.78 -0.67
N GLU A 131 16.63 -21.67 -0.59
CA GLU A 131 18.04 -21.33 -0.83
C GLU A 131 18.26 -20.86 -2.27
N ASP A 132 17.74 -21.60 -3.25
CA ASP A 132 17.88 -21.27 -4.67
C ASP A 132 17.19 -19.94 -5.02
N VAL A 133 15.97 -19.72 -4.48
CA VAL A 133 15.23 -18.47 -4.72
C VAL A 133 15.91 -17.27 -4.06
N ILE A 134 16.49 -17.43 -2.86
CA ILE A 134 17.25 -16.37 -2.18
C ILE A 134 18.51 -16.03 -2.98
N GLU A 135 19.27 -17.01 -3.45
CA GLU A 135 20.45 -16.78 -4.29
C GLU A 135 20.08 -16.01 -5.58
N MET A 136 18.98 -16.41 -6.22
CA MET A 136 18.48 -15.70 -7.40
C MET A 136 18.04 -14.27 -7.07
N LEU A 137 17.40 -14.03 -5.92
CA LEU A 137 17.01 -12.69 -5.46
C LEU A 137 18.23 -11.81 -5.18
N GLU A 138 19.31 -12.36 -4.57
CA GLU A 138 20.56 -11.65 -4.37
C GLU A 138 21.15 -11.21 -5.70
N GLY A 139 21.25 -12.12 -6.67
CA GLY A 139 21.76 -11.81 -8.01
C GLY A 139 20.90 -10.79 -8.77
N ALA A 140 19.58 -10.88 -8.65
CA ALA A 140 18.67 -9.91 -9.27
C ALA A 140 18.73 -8.53 -8.58
N MET A 141 18.95 -8.50 -7.27
CA MET A 141 19.12 -7.27 -6.50
C MET A 141 20.44 -6.59 -6.84
N ASP A 142 21.52 -7.33 -7.03
CA ASP A 142 22.84 -6.81 -7.44
C ASP A 142 22.82 -6.12 -8.80
N ALA A 143 21.87 -6.46 -9.65
CA ALA A 143 21.68 -5.81 -10.95
C ALA A 143 20.95 -4.46 -10.87
N LEU A 144 20.37 -4.09 -9.71
CA LEU A 144 19.64 -2.85 -9.55
C LEU A 144 20.57 -1.63 -9.51
N VAL A 145 20.24 -0.61 -10.27
CA VAL A 145 20.96 0.65 -10.31
C VAL A 145 20.28 1.67 -9.41
N MET A 146 21.00 2.12 -8.37
CA MET A 146 20.55 3.21 -7.51
C MET A 146 21.06 4.55 -8.03
N GLY A 147 20.18 5.56 -8.08
CA GLY A 147 20.61 6.86 -8.58
C GLY A 147 19.49 7.90 -8.69
N ASN A 148 19.77 8.91 -9.51
CA ASN A 148 18.84 9.97 -9.80
C ASN A 148 17.64 9.42 -10.60
N PRO A 149 16.38 9.60 -10.13
CA PRO A 149 15.19 9.09 -10.84
C PRO A 149 14.93 9.72 -12.22
N TRP A 150 15.61 10.80 -12.57
CA TRP A 150 15.55 11.38 -13.91
C TRP A 150 16.39 10.60 -14.94
N ASP A 151 17.30 9.77 -14.49
CA ASP A 151 18.09 8.91 -15.36
C ASP A 151 17.31 7.62 -15.64
N ILE A 152 17.09 7.32 -16.92
CA ILE A 152 16.26 6.17 -17.34
C ILE A 152 16.86 4.82 -16.91
N SER A 153 18.13 4.78 -16.61
CA SER A 153 18.84 3.60 -16.11
C SER A 153 18.70 3.37 -14.60
N THR A 154 18.05 4.30 -13.88
CA THR A 154 17.86 4.18 -12.44
C THR A 154 16.65 3.30 -12.11
N ASP A 155 16.88 2.24 -11.34
CA ASP A 155 15.81 1.35 -10.83
C ASP A 155 15.29 1.81 -9.48
N VAL A 156 16.18 2.28 -8.59
CA VAL A 156 15.86 2.67 -7.21
C VAL A 156 16.34 4.09 -6.93
N GLY A 157 15.39 4.98 -6.69
CA GLY A 157 15.64 6.37 -6.31
C GLY A 157 15.75 6.56 -4.78
N PRO A 158 15.79 7.84 -4.31
CA PRO A 158 15.82 8.15 -2.88
C PRO A 158 14.47 7.91 -2.19
N VAL A 159 14.49 7.79 -0.86
CA VAL A 159 13.28 7.90 -0.05
C VAL A 159 12.88 9.37 0.13
N ILE A 160 11.64 9.61 0.55
CA ILE A 160 10.97 10.91 0.46
C ILE A 160 11.66 12.03 1.24
N ASP A 161 12.19 11.74 2.42
CA ASP A 161 12.84 12.70 3.31
C ASP A 161 13.80 12.04 4.31
N GLU A 162 14.51 12.86 5.09
CA GLU A 162 15.47 12.41 6.11
C GLU A 162 14.80 11.67 7.27
N THR A 163 13.55 11.99 7.58
CA THR A 163 12.79 11.30 8.64
C THR A 163 12.50 9.86 8.25
N ALA A 164 12.06 9.65 6.99
CA ALA A 164 11.86 8.32 6.44
C ALA A 164 13.19 7.57 6.37
N GLN A 165 14.24 8.21 5.84
CA GLN A 165 15.58 7.63 5.77
C GLN A 165 16.05 7.13 7.13
N LYS A 166 15.99 7.99 8.15
CA LYS A 166 16.40 7.62 9.51
C LYS A 166 15.60 6.45 10.05
N GLY A 167 14.28 6.48 9.94
CA GLY A 167 13.41 5.43 10.49
C GLY A 167 13.61 4.06 9.82
N ILE A 168 13.97 4.04 8.53
CA ILE A 168 14.29 2.81 7.79
C ILE A 168 15.69 2.33 8.16
N ALA A 169 16.68 3.25 8.21
CA ALA A 169 18.05 2.92 8.61
C ALA A 169 18.11 2.33 10.03
N ASP A 170 17.39 2.92 10.99
CA ASP A 170 17.32 2.41 12.36
C ASP A 170 16.80 0.96 12.41
N HIS A 171 15.82 0.61 11.54
CA HIS A 171 15.31 -0.76 11.42
C HIS A 171 16.36 -1.72 10.84
N ILE A 172 17.06 -1.31 9.78
CA ILE A 172 18.13 -2.11 9.15
C ILE A 172 19.27 -2.35 10.15
N GLU A 173 19.69 -1.31 10.89
CA GLU A 173 20.75 -1.43 11.91
C GLU A 173 20.36 -2.40 13.05
N THR A 174 19.09 -2.39 13.46
CA THR A 174 18.58 -3.36 14.44
C THR A 174 18.71 -4.78 13.89
N ALA A 175 18.27 -5.02 12.66
CA ALA A 175 18.38 -6.32 12.02
C ALA A 175 19.85 -6.75 11.83
N ARG A 176 20.74 -5.81 11.54
CA ARG A 176 22.20 -6.05 11.41
C ARG A 176 22.82 -6.46 12.75
N ALA A 177 22.47 -5.75 13.82
CA ALA A 177 22.95 -6.09 15.16
C ALA A 177 22.51 -7.48 15.62
N GLU A 178 21.36 -7.94 15.12
CA GLU A 178 20.82 -9.28 15.39
C GLU A 178 21.30 -10.36 14.39
N GLY A 179 22.14 -10.01 13.42
CA GLY A 179 22.67 -10.95 12.42
C GLY A 179 21.63 -11.44 11.42
N ARG A 180 20.58 -10.65 11.17
CA ARG A 180 19.43 -11.03 10.29
C ARG A 180 19.53 -10.51 8.86
N ILE A 181 20.55 -9.73 8.51
CA ILE A 181 20.75 -9.26 7.14
C ILE A 181 21.13 -10.45 6.26
N ILE A 182 20.41 -10.64 5.17
CA ILE A 182 20.70 -11.63 4.12
C ILE A 182 21.59 -10.97 3.06
N ALA A 183 21.12 -9.86 2.48
CA ALA A 183 21.86 -9.09 1.50
C ALA A 183 21.49 -7.60 1.61
N GLU A 184 22.42 -6.73 1.19
CA GLU A 184 22.23 -5.29 1.17
C GLU A 184 23.13 -4.67 0.10
N LEU A 185 22.57 -3.80 -0.73
CA LEU A 185 23.34 -3.04 -1.73
C LEU A 185 24.09 -1.88 -1.09
N THR A 186 24.93 -1.22 -1.89
CA THR A 186 25.58 0.03 -1.50
C THR A 186 24.76 1.21 -2.00
N ALA A 187 24.32 2.09 -1.12
CA ALA A 187 23.58 3.30 -1.46
C ALA A 187 24.53 4.47 -1.80
N PRO A 188 24.10 5.41 -2.65
CA PRO A 188 24.75 6.71 -2.80
C PRO A 188 24.85 7.46 -1.46
N THR A 189 25.97 8.15 -1.24
CA THR A 189 26.24 8.86 0.02
C THR A 189 25.62 10.28 0.08
N VAL A 190 25.12 10.79 -1.05
CA VAL A 190 24.51 12.12 -1.15
C VAL A 190 23.03 11.97 -1.50
N GLY A 191 22.18 12.57 -0.70
CA GLY A 191 20.71 12.45 -0.78
C GLY A 191 20.14 11.50 0.25
N THR A 192 18.82 11.31 0.20
CA THR A 192 18.08 10.47 1.15
C THR A 192 17.96 9.03 0.64
N PHE A 193 19.07 8.40 0.27
CA PHE A 193 19.07 7.01 -0.22
C PHE A 193 19.08 6.01 0.92
N ILE A 194 18.37 4.91 0.71
CA ILE A 194 18.44 3.67 1.50
C ILE A 194 18.73 2.53 0.54
N ALA A 195 19.69 1.70 0.87
CA ALA A 195 20.02 0.53 0.06
C ALA A 195 18.89 -0.52 0.11
N PRO A 196 18.50 -1.10 -1.03
CA PRO A 196 17.72 -2.33 -1.03
C PRO A 196 18.34 -3.36 -0.08
N THR A 197 17.51 -3.86 0.85
CA THR A 197 17.97 -4.74 1.92
C THR A 197 17.03 -5.92 2.10
N MET A 198 17.56 -7.13 2.19
CA MET A 198 16.83 -8.34 2.54
C MET A 198 17.15 -8.77 3.97
N ILE A 199 16.10 -9.00 4.76
CA ILE A 199 16.19 -9.31 6.20
C ILE A 199 15.50 -10.65 6.48
N ARG A 200 16.16 -11.56 7.17
CA ARG A 200 15.57 -12.83 7.62
C ARG A 200 14.65 -12.60 8.80
N VAL A 201 13.46 -13.20 8.74
CA VAL A 201 12.47 -13.22 9.82
C VAL A 201 11.90 -14.63 10.00
N ASN A 202 11.28 -14.90 11.14
CA ASN A 202 10.60 -16.18 11.36
C ASN A 202 9.19 -16.19 10.73
N GLY A 203 8.62 -15.02 10.50
CA GLY A 203 7.31 -14.81 9.89
C GLY A 203 6.88 -13.36 9.96
N ILE A 204 5.71 -13.08 9.42
CA ILE A 204 5.16 -11.71 9.35
C ILE A 204 4.92 -11.10 10.75
N ALA A 205 4.73 -11.93 11.78
CA ALA A 205 4.55 -11.48 13.16
C ALA A 205 5.79 -10.76 13.74
N ASP A 206 6.98 -10.96 13.14
CA ASP A 206 8.19 -10.24 13.53
C ASP A 206 8.19 -8.78 13.01
N LEU A 207 7.24 -8.41 12.14
CA LEU A 207 7.08 -7.06 11.62
C LEU A 207 6.12 -6.27 12.51
N GLU A 208 6.65 -5.50 13.44
CA GLU A 208 5.85 -4.68 14.37
C GLU A 208 5.12 -3.51 13.67
N ARG A 209 5.64 -3.05 12.55
CA ARG A 209 5.09 -1.95 11.75
C ARG A 209 5.50 -2.06 10.29
N GLU A 210 4.81 -1.34 9.44
CA GLU A 210 5.21 -1.17 8.04
C GLU A 210 6.53 -0.39 7.96
N ILE A 211 7.51 -0.94 7.25
CA ILE A 211 8.76 -0.26 6.89
C ILE A 211 8.59 0.26 5.45
N PHE A 212 8.29 1.54 5.33
CA PHE A 212 7.94 2.17 4.05
C PHE A 212 9.19 2.58 3.27
N GLY A 213 9.95 1.56 2.84
CA GLY A 213 11.24 1.69 2.18
C GLY A 213 11.65 0.42 1.44
N PRO A 214 12.84 0.38 0.83
CA PRO A 214 13.32 -0.74 0.03
C PRO A 214 13.85 -1.89 0.93
N VAL A 215 13.00 -2.39 1.80
CA VAL A 215 13.33 -3.46 2.76
C VAL A 215 12.37 -4.63 2.56
N LEU A 216 12.93 -5.79 2.24
CA LEU A 216 12.21 -7.04 2.08
C LEU A 216 12.52 -7.99 3.23
N HIS A 217 11.48 -8.43 3.96
CA HIS A 217 11.64 -9.46 4.99
C HIS A 217 11.34 -10.83 4.37
N ILE A 218 12.19 -11.82 4.66
CA ILE A 218 12.10 -13.18 4.11
C ILE A 218 11.90 -14.18 5.23
N ALA A 219 10.83 -14.95 5.13
CA ALA A 219 10.55 -16.11 5.96
C ALA A 219 10.44 -17.37 5.10
N THR A 220 10.71 -18.52 5.70
CA THR A 220 10.50 -19.82 5.06
C THR A 220 9.36 -20.57 5.74
N PHE A 221 8.69 -21.47 5.00
CA PHE A 221 7.62 -22.30 5.54
C PHE A 221 7.65 -23.71 4.96
N LYS A 222 7.18 -24.68 5.71
CA LYS A 222 7.02 -26.06 5.24
C LYS A 222 5.76 -26.21 4.39
N ALA A 223 5.81 -27.06 3.38
CA ALA A 223 4.66 -27.34 2.50
C ALA A 223 3.35 -27.63 3.28
N THR A 224 3.48 -28.27 4.46
CA THR A 224 2.34 -28.61 5.35
C THR A 224 1.85 -27.43 6.21
N GLU A 225 2.51 -26.27 6.15
CA GLU A 225 2.22 -25.11 7.01
C GLU A 225 1.57 -23.94 6.26
N LEU A 226 1.12 -24.15 5.02
CA LEU A 226 0.51 -23.10 4.21
C LEU A 226 -0.66 -22.40 4.94
N ASP A 227 -1.55 -23.16 5.59
CA ASP A 227 -2.66 -22.56 6.33
C ASP A 227 -2.21 -21.77 7.57
N LYS A 228 -1.10 -22.16 8.20
CA LYS A 228 -0.52 -21.37 9.29
C LYS A 228 0.01 -20.01 8.78
N VAL A 229 0.63 -20.01 7.58
CA VAL A 229 1.11 -18.78 6.95
C VAL A 229 -0.05 -17.86 6.62
N ILE A 230 -1.12 -18.38 6.00
CA ILE A 230 -2.33 -17.62 5.70
C ILE A 230 -2.91 -17.00 6.98
N ASN A 231 -3.08 -17.81 8.02
CA ASN A 231 -3.61 -17.34 9.30
C ASN A 231 -2.72 -16.28 9.95
N ALA A 232 -1.38 -16.42 9.85
CA ALA A 232 -0.45 -15.43 10.38
C ALA A 232 -0.53 -14.09 9.62
N ILE A 233 -0.72 -14.13 8.31
CA ILE A 233 -0.91 -12.93 7.48
C ILE A 233 -2.22 -12.24 7.87
N ASN A 234 -3.35 -12.96 7.93
CA ASN A 234 -4.64 -12.41 8.31
C ASN A 234 -4.65 -11.85 9.74
N ALA A 235 -3.92 -12.50 10.67
CA ALA A 235 -3.84 -12.06 12.07
C ALA A 235 -3.16 -10.69 12.25
N THR A 236 -2.46 -10.16 11.24
CA THR A 236 -1.93 -8.79 11.28
C THR A 236 -3.02 -7.73 11.29
N GLY A 237 -4.23 -8.08 10.82
CA GLY A 237 -5.34 -7.15 10.63
C GLY A 237 -5.18 -6.21 9.43
N TYR A 238 -4.07 -6.28 8.70
CA TYR A 238 -3.86 -5.58 7.44
C TYR A 238 -4.31 -6.45 6.26
N GLY A 239 -4.84 -5.83 5.21
CA GLY A 239 -5.29 -6.55 4.02
C GLY A 239 -5.36 -5.64 2.81
N LEU A 240 -4.23 -5.11 2.31
CA LEU A 240 -4.21 -4.30 1.09
C LEU A 240 -3.90 -5.15 -0.13
N THR A 241 -2.68 -5.68 -0.23
CA THR A 241 -2.27 -6.54 -1.33
C THR A 241 -1.67 -7.84 -0.83
N PHE A 242 -1.87 -8.88 -1.63
CA PHE A 242 -1.28 -10.19 -1.42
C PHE A 242 -0.83 -10.80 -2.76
N GLY A 243 0.33 -11.44 -2.78
CA GLY A 243 0.88 -12.14 -3.93
C GLY A 243 0.97 -13.65 -3.72
N LEU A 244 0.76 -14.41 -4.78
CA LEU A 244 0.94 -15.87 -4.78
C LEU A 244 1.64 -16.30 -6.07
N HIS A 245 2.75 -17.01 -5.95
CA HIS A 245 3.38 -17.70 -7.06
C HIS A 245 3.24 -19.23 -6.90
N THR A 246 2.51 -19.85 -7.80
CA THR A 246 2.22 -21.29 -7.83
C THR A 246 1.78 -21.70 -9.23
N ARG A 247 1.94 -22.99 -9.58
CA ARG A 247 1.37 -23.59 -10.80
C ARG A 247 0.23 -24.57 -10.50
N ILE A 248 -0.32 -24.54 -9.28
CA ILE A 248 -1.41 -25.43 -8.85
C ILE A 248 -2.70 -24.62 -8.70
N ASP A 249 -3.66 -24.83 -9.58
CA ASP A 249 -4.94 -24.12 -9.59
C ASP A 249 -5.73 -24.29 -8.30
N ASP A 250 -5.80 -25.51 -7.76
CA ASP A 250 -6.48 -25.77 -6.48
C ASP A 250 -5.85 -24.98 -5.32
N ARG A 251 -4.54 -24.72 -5.39
CA ARG A 251 -3.85 -23.89 -4.40
C ARG A 251 -4.19 -22.41 -4.55
N VAL A 252 -4.31 -21.94 -5.79
CA VAL A 252 -4.80 -20.57 -6.07
C VAL A 252 -6.17 -20.39 -5.44
N GLN A 253 -7.11 -21.30 -5.68
CA GLN A 253 -8.44 -21.24 -5.10
C GLN A 253 -8.39 -21.31 -3.57
N HIS A 254 -7.68 -22.28 -3.01
CA HIS A 254 -7.57 -22.48 -1.56
C HIS A 254 -7.05 -21.24 -0.83
N VAL A 255 -6.00 -20.61 -1.38
CA VAL A 255 -5.40 -19.40 -0.80
C VAL A 255 -6.31 -18.20 -0.98
N SER A 256 -6.84 -17.99 -2.20
CA SER A 256 -7.68 -16.82 -2.51
C SER A 256 -8.98 -16.77 -1.71
N GLU A 257 -9.53 -17.91 -1.34
CA GLU A 257 -10.75 -18.00 -0.49
C GLU A 257 -10.49 -17.72 0.99
N ARG A 258 -9.24 -17.74 1.43
CA ARG A 258 -8.86 -17.62 2.85
C ARG A 258 -8.08 -16.37 3.20
N ILE A 259 -7.39 -15.80 2.23
CA ILE A 259 -6.61 -14.59 2.48
C ILE A 259 -7.52 -13.37 2.55
N GLU A 260 -7.37 -12.58 3.61
CA GLU A 260 -8.13 -11.35 3.83
C GLU A 260 -7.35 -10.16 3.25
N ALA A 261 -7.42 -10.00 1.93
CA ALA A 261 -6.77 -8.89 1.24
C ALA A 261 -7.66 -8.32 0.12
N GLY A 262 -7.70 -7.01 0.03
CA GLY A 262 -8.51 -6.33 -0.96
C GLY A 262 -8.09 -6.59 -2.40
N ASN A 263 -6.81 -6.84 -2.66
CA ASN A 263 -6.28 -7.15 -3.98
C ASN A 263 -5.33 -8.36 -3.92
N ILE A 264 -5.67 -9.42 -4.65
CA ILE A 264 -4.89 -10.65 -4.74
C ILE A 264 -4.29 -10.77 -6.13
N TYR A 265 -2.99 -11.06 -6.19
CA TYR A 265 -2.23 -11.17 -7.43
C TYR A 265 -1.59 -12.57 -7.55
N VAL A 266 -1.82 -13.24 -8.66
CA VAL A 266 -1.30 -14.59 -8.90
C VAL A 266 -0.30 -14.56 -10.07
N ASN A 267 0.90 -15.10 -9.83
CA ASN A 267 1.99 -15.20 -10.80
C ASN A 267 2.37 -13.88 -11.46
N ARG A 268 2.35 -12.79 -10.67
CA ARG A 268 2.77 -11.45 -11.09
C ARG A 268 3.13 -10.60 -9.88
N ASN A 269 3.71 -9.40 -10.12
CA ASN A 269 3.94 -8.41 -9.08
C ASN A 269 2.61 -7.89 -8.49
N GLN A 270 2.68 -7.36 -7.26
CA GLN A 270 1.52 -6.89 -6.50
C GLN A 270 1.39 -5.35 -6.45
N ILE A 271 2.20 -4.62 -7.22
CA ILE A 271 2.25 -3.14 -7.19
C ILE A 271 1.53 -2.46 -8.36
N GLY A 272 0.96 -3.21 -9.27
CA GLY A 272 0.46 -2.72 -10.56
C GLY A 272 -1.05 -2.63 -10.68
N ALA A 273 -1.77 -1.97 -9.76
CA ALA A 273 -3.18 -1.66 -10.00
C ALA A 273 -3.33 -0.67 -11.17
N ILE A 274 -4.12 -1.07 -12.17
CA ILE A 274 -4.36 -0.25 -13.36
C ILE A 274 -5.71 0.45 -13.22
N VAL A 275 -5.69 1.78 -13.25
CA VAL A 275 -6.90 2.61 -13.19
C VAL A 275 -7.90 2.21 -14.27
N GLY A 276 -9.16 2.01 -13.88
CA GLY A 276 -10.24 1.62 -14.77
C GLY A 276 -10.37 0.12 -15.02
N SER A 277 -9.35 -0.70 -14.70
CA SER A 277 -9.43 -2.16 -14.87
C SER A 277 -9.45 -2.92 -13.54
N GLN A 278 -8.86 -2.36 -12.50
CA GLN A 278 -8.77 -2.97 -11.17
C GLN A 278 -9.17 -1.96 -10.10
N PRO A 279 -10.33 -2.10 -9.46
CA PRO A 279 -10.62 -1.37 -8.23
C PRO A 279 -9.57 -1.70 -7.17
N PHE A 280 -8.98 -0.67 -6.56
CA PHE A 280 -7.90 -0.82 -5.61
C PHE A 280 -8.26 -0.25 -4.24
N GLY A 281 -8.06 -1.04 -3.20
CA GLY A 281 -8.31 -0.64 -1.82
C GLY A 281 -8.14 -1.80 -0.86
N GLY A 282 -7.87 -1.45 0.41
CA GLY A 282 -7.61 -2.40 1.47
C GLY A 282 -8.85 -2.79 2.28
N GLU A 283 -8.65 -3.79 3.11
CA GLU A 283 -9.59 -4.27 4.13
C GLU A 283 -8.94 -4.16 5.52
N GLY A 284 -9.74 -4.24 6.57
CA GLY A 284 -9.23 -4.18 7.95
C GLY A 284 -8.51 -2.87 8.25
N LEU A 285 -7.27 -2.96 8.72
CA LEU A 285 -6.43 -1.79 9.02
C LEU A 285 -5.93 -1.07 7.77
N SER A 286 -6.01 -1.70 6.59
CA SER A 286 -5.50 -1.13 5.33
C SER A 286 -6.52 -0.28 4.57
N GLY A 287 -7.80 -0.35 4.89
CA GLY A 287 -8.78 0.48 4.21
C GLY A 287 -10.19 0.32 4.74
N THR A 288 -10.99 1.37 4.58
CA THR A 288 -12.40 1.38 4.99
C THR A 288 -13.34 1.03 3.83
N GLY A 289 -12.82 0.97 2.59
CA GLY A 289 -13.64 0.91 1.38
C GLY A 289 -14.60 2.11 1.23
N PRO A 290 -15.29 2.15 0.10
CA PRO A 290 -15.15 1.31 -1.08
C PRO A 290 -13.84 1.55 -1.83
N LYS A 291 -13.42 0.57 -2.63
CA LYS A 291 -12.16 0.60 -3.39
C LYS A 291 -12.15 1.75 -4.40
N ALA A 292 -11.02 2.44 -4.51
CA ALA A 292 -10.77 3.48 -5.50
C ALA A 292 -10.89 2.92 -6.93
N GLY A 293 -11.50 3.69 -7.84
CA GLY A 293 -11.79 3.25 -9.21
C GLY A 293 -12.90 2.21 -9.32
N GLY A 294 -13.52 1.79 -8.21
CA GLY A 294 -14.64 0.87 -8.20
C GLY A 294 -16.01 1.58 -8.37
N PRO A 295 -17.06 0.82 -8.72
CA PRO A 295 -18.38 1.38 -9.02
C PRO A 295 -19.05 2.05 -7.83
N ASN A 296 -18.67 1.71 -6.61
CA ASN A 296 -19.25 2.23 -5.38
C ASN A 296 -18.55 3.46 -4.79
N TYR A 297 -17.42 3.90 -5.39
CA TYR A 297 -16.61 4.98 -4.82
C TYR A 297 -17.30 6.34 -4.94
N LEU A 298 -17.68 6.76 -6.14
CA LEU A 298 -18.37 8.03 -6.37
C LEU A 298 -19.78 8.08 -5.74
N PRO A 299 -20.62 7.03 -5.85
CA PRO A 299 -21.92 6.99 -5.17
C PRO A 299 -21.82 7.20 -3.65
N ARG A 300 -20.71 6.85 -3.02
CA ARG A 300 -20.51 7.08 -1.58
C ARG A 300 -20.55 8.55 -1.20
N PHE A 301 -20.17 9.45 -2.12
CA PHE A 301 -20.21 10.90 -1.93
C PHE A 301 -21.44 11.57 -2.56
N SER A 302 -22.42 10.79 -3.03
CA SER A 302 -23.67 11.29 -3.59
C SER A 302 -24.79 11.11 -2.59
N ALA A 303 -25.62 12.14 -2.42
CA ALA A 303 -26.89 11.97 -1.72
C ALA A 303 -27.82 11.13 -2.61
N PRO A 304 -28.55 10.15 -2.06
CA PRO A 304 -29.60 9.47 -2.82
C PRO A 304 -30.65 10.51 -3.24
N ASP A 305 -31.12 10.41 -4.48
CA ASP A 305 -32.27 11.21 -4.91
C ASP A 305 -33.51 10.66 -4.19
N LEU A 306 -33.94 11.38 -3.14
CA LEU A 306 -35.07 11.00 -2.30
C LEU A 306 -36.37 10.80 -3.11
N LYS A 307 -36.55 11.52 -4.24
CA LYS A 307 -37.70 11.34 -5.13
C LYS A 307 -37.70 9.95 -5.80
N VAL A 308 -36.54 9.46 -6.20
CA VAL A 308 -36.42 8.12 -6.80
C VAL A 308 -36.72 7.03 -5.77
N VAL A 309 -36.35 7.25 -4.52
CA VAL A 309 -36.65 6.28 -3.42
C VAL A 309 -38.16 6.30 -3.10
N GLU A 310 -38.82 7.46 -3.06
CA GLU A 310 -40.26 7.55 -2.85
C GLU A 310 -41.06 6.90 -3.99
N ASP A 311 -40.66 7.11 -5.25
CA ASP A 311 -41.31 6.51 -6.41
C ASP A 311 -41.18 4.98 -6.48
N THR A 312 -40.04 4.44 -6.01
CA THR A 312 -39.83 2.98 -5.94
C THR A 312 -40.57 2.34 -4.77
N TRP A 313 -40.74 3.06 -3.67
CA TRP A 313 -41.49 2.56 -2.51
C TRP A 313 -42.99 2.43 -2.79
N ASP A 314 -43.56 3.41 -3.48
CA ASP A 314 -45.00 3.44 -3.81
C ASP A 314 -45.42 2.39 -4.84
N SER A 315 -44.50 1.92 -5.71
CA SER A 315 -44.75 0.90 -6.73
C SER A 315 -44.78 -0.53 -6.18
N THR A 316 -44.29 -0.77 -4.96
CA THR A 316 -44.24 -2.11 -4.32
C THR A 316 -45.39 -2.39 -3.37
N GLN A 317 -46.29 -1.42 -3.15
CA GLN A 317 -47.45 -1.54 -2.24
C GLN A 317 -48.81 -1.55 -2.94
N LYS A 318 -48.86 -1.74 -4.28
CA LYS A 318 -50.12 -1.92 -5.00
C LYS A 318 -50.32 -3.34 -5.48
#